data_ca68a249c32dda0ab6ba0872a45399cd
#
_entry.id   ca68a249c32dda0ab6ba0872a45399cd
#
_cell.length_a   1.000
_cell.length_b   1.000
_cell.length_c   1.000
_cell.angle_alpha   90.00
_cell.angle_beta   90.00
_cell.angle_gamma   90.00
#
_symmetry.space_group_name_H-M   'P 1'
#
loop_
_entity.id
_entity.type
_entity.pdbx_description
1 polymer ?
#
loop_
_entity_poly.entity_id
_entity_poly.type
_entity_poly.pdbx_seq_one_letter_code
_entity_poly.pdbx_strand_id
1 'polypeptide(L)'
;KSPPFENEWGWYSAGIEGGLPSNWILNCNEIECLIDLKRIFYNLDFKENLRYIINQVINLVKTFGEDFIALHIRGADIIYGDYYKKWSLQDFVGDKVFPYEIALEIIKRHTNANVKIIIFGQDVKSNMKLLNYIIENKILPKNKIFTVDEFINQTFSSLQRVFFEINLMSKAYAIYSPKVSAFSRAAMMISGKDILIAYEDIFNVQERFDIIQRNLFSLGLNDLQIARSLFYQYTLSLKLKMPLNICLEILKKALYFDRDNDAYRIYIIDNLFQTYQHELINRYLKIILNNRYDCFLKTLCDNSLNVFCDYYKKYLNQSKNNFFYIKFVAAYISIYKGDVYCALQYLDELISMKHNNTLLLKLIDKIKYNLCYNGELRLKGTLQYKLGQVFLNIFTKSNIIDVLFFLSRYKKEKKKIELFIQNFNINIPSFEQCYDYSNAKRIEHYLSYNIGKIMIQAHQSWYKGAYFILPYKIYMLYKNFKYKKGK
;
A
#
# COMPACT_ATOMS: atom_id res chain seq x y z
N LYS A 1 28.73 7.42 -1.92
CA LYS A 1 28.32 6.25 -1.12
C LYS A 1 26.92 6.55 -0.55
N SER A 2 25.91 5.80 -0.96
CA SER A 2 24.58 5.92 -0.36
C SER A 2 24.67 5.47 1.10
N PRO A 3 24.07 6.22 2.05
CA PRO A 3 24.02 5.77 3.43
C PRO A 3 23.22 4.46 3.52
N PRO A 4 23.55 3.56 4.42
CA PRO A 4 22.75 2.36 4.63
C PRO A 4 21.35 2.78 5.06
N PHE A 5 20.32 2.32 4.35
CA PHE A 5 18.94 2.51 4.75
C PHE A 5 18.61 1.51 5.85
N GLU A 6 18.09 2.01 6.96
CA GLU A 6 17.61 1.20 8.09
C GLU A 6 16.20 0.63 7.83
N ASN A 7 15.86 0.29 6.60
CA ASN A 7 14.60 -0.35 6.27
C ASN A 7 14.83 -1.78 5.78
N GLU A 8 13.82 -2.61 5.92
CA GLU A 8 13.85 -4.03 5.54
C GLU A 8 14.22 -4.28 4.07
N TRP A 9 14.01 -3.28 3.22
CA TRP A 9 14.22 -3.37 1.76
C TRP A 9 15.65 -3.09 1.35
N GLY A 10 16.43 -2.41 2.19
CA GLY A 10 17.76 -1.99 1.83
C GLY A 10 17.78 -1.17 0.54
N TRP A 11 18.94 -0.97 -0.01
CA TRP A 11 19.15 -0.19 -1.26
C TRP A 11 19.10 -1.06 -2.53
N TYR A 12 18.80 -2.34 -2.43
CA TYR A 12 18.75 -3.28 -3.55
C TYR A 12 17.51 -3.11 -4.46
N SER A 13 16.41 -2.65 -3.93
CA SER A 13 15.16 -2.52 -4.69
C SER A 13 15.17 -1.39 -5.71
N ALA A 14 16.01 -0.40 -5.52
CA ALA A 14 16.07 0.77 -6.39
C ALA A 14 16.51 0.42 -7.84
N GLY A 15 17.37 -0.59 -8.02
CA GLY A 15 17.93 -0.92 -9.34
C GLY A 15 16.95 -1.58 -10.30
N ILE A 16 16.11 -2.49 -9.81
CA ILE A 16 15.23 -3.28 -10.68
C ILE A 16 13.85 -2.61 -10.84
N GLU A 17 13.33 -2.01 -9.78
CA GLU A 17 12.03 -1.32 -9.82
C GLU A 17 12.12 0.09 -10.40
N GLY A 18 13.26 0.75 -10.29
CA GLY A 18 13.47 2.13 -10.74
C GLY A 18 13.88 2.32 -12.21
N GLY A 19 13.97 1.26 -13.00
CA GLY A 19 14.33 1.35 -14.41
C GLY A 19 15.72 0.80 -14.75
N LEU A 20 16.22 1.10 -15.94
CA LEU A 20 17.56 0.75 -16.38
C LEU A 20 18.60 1.70 -15.74
N PRO A 21 19.86 1.25 -15.58
CA PRO A 21 20.96 2.12 -15.14
C PRO A 21 21.11 3.40 -15.96
N SER A 22 20.74 3.36 -17.25
CA SER A 22 20.68 4.52 -18.13
C SER A 22 19.80 5.65 -17.61
N ASN A 23 18.78 5.36 -16.82
CA ASN A 23 17.91 6.39 -16.22
C ASN A 23 18.61 7.18 -15.09
N TRP A 24 19.73 6.69 -14.57
CA TRP A 24 20.43 7.28 -13.42
C TRP A 24 21.88 7.66 -13.71
N ILE A 25 22.43 7.16 -14.82
CA ILE A 25 23.79 7.46 -15.26
C ILE A 25 23.71 8.44 -16.42
N LEU A 26 24.22 9.64 -16.20
CA LEU A 26 24.33 10.66 -17.24
C LEU A 26 25.14 10.14 -18.43
N ASN A 27 24.62 10.34 -19.65
CA ASN A 27 25.23 9.93 -20.90
C ASN A 27 25.31 8.41 -21.15
N CYS A 28 24.46 7.60 -20.51
CA CYS A 28 24.36 6.18 -20.82
C CYS A 28 23.25 5.94 -21.87
N ASN A 29 23.59 5.34 -23.00
CA ASN A 29 22.62 4.92 -24.00
C ASN A 29 21.90 3.66 -23.52
N GLU A 30 20.56 3.64 -23.61
CA GLU A 30 19.74 2.52 -23.14
C GLU A 30 20.08 1.19 -23.85
N ILE A 31 20.28 1.23 -25.17
CA ILE A 31 20.61 0.05 -25.96
C ILE A 31 22.01 -0.49 -25.59
N GLU A 32 23.00 0.37 -25.45
CA GLU A 32 24.33 -0.02 -24.98
C GLU A 32 24.32 -0.62 -23.61
N CYS A 33 23.53 -0.01 -22.70
CA CYS A 33 23.32 -0.53 -21.35
C CYS A 33 22.72 -1.95 -21.35
N LEU A 34 21.74 -2.22 -22.20
CA LEU A 34 21.16 -3.56 -22.33
C LEU A 34 22.17 -4.58 -22.87
N ILE A 35 22.96 -4.22 -23.84
CA ILE A 35 24.05 -5.08 -24.41
C ILE A 35 25.07 -5.42 -23.31
N ASP A 36 25.46 -4.43 -22.51
CA ASP A 36 26.42 -4.63 -21.42
C ASP A 36 25.84 -5.50 -20.31
N LEU A 37 24.58 -5.30 -19.93
CA LEU A 37 23.91 -6.13 -18.93
C LEU A 37 23.83 -7.60 -19.38
N LYS A 38 23.54 -7.87 -20.64
CA LYS A 38 23.60 -9.21 -21.22
C LYS A 38 24.99 -9.80 -21.10
N ARG A 39 26.04 -9.04 -21.53
CA ARG A 39 27.44 -9.48 -21.43
C ARG A 39 27.83 -9.80 -19.99
N ILE A 40 27.47 -8.93 -19.04
CA ILE A 40 27.71 -9.14 -17.62
C ILE A 40 27.05 -10.42 -17.14
N PHE A 41 25.76 -10.63 -17.46
CA PHE A 41 25.01 -11.82 -17.04
C PHE A 41 25.70 -13.13 -17.49
N TYR A 42 26.11 -13.22 -18.75
CA TYR A 42 26.77 -14.45 -19.27
C TYR A 42 28.20 -14.63 -18.78
N ASN A 43 28.84 -13.58 -18.28
CA ASN A 43 30.16 -13.63 -17.66
C ASN A 43 30.12 -13.91 -16.15
N LEU A 44 28.93 -13.99 -15.53
CA LEU A 44 28.81 -14.39 -14.12
C LEU A 44 29.22 -15.85 -13.94
N ASP A 45 29.95 -16.10 -12.87
CA ASP A 45 30.38 -17.46 -12.51
C ASP A 45 29.23 -18.19 -11.78
N PHE A 46 28.23 -18.61 -12.54
CA PHE A 46 27.13 -19.40 -12.01
C PHE A 46 27.58 -20.80 -11.57
N LYS A 47 26.98 -21.30 -10.49
CA LYS A 47 27.13 -22.72 -10.09
C LYS A 47 26.66 -23.64 -11.23
N GLU A 48 27.24 -24.84 -11.28
CA GLU A 48 27.01 -25.82 -12.34
C GLU A 48 25.52 -26.12 -12.60
N ASN A 49 24.73 -26.26 -11.56
CA ASN A 49 23.28 -26.48 -11.66
C ASN A 49 22.53 -25.33 -12.35
N LEU A 50 22.97 -24.09 -12.20
CA LEU A 50 22.38 -22.93 -12.89
C LEU A 50 22.88 -22.84 -14.33
N ARG A 51 24.14 -23.15 -14.60
CA ARG A 51 24.66 -23.26 -15.98
C ARG A 51 23.92 -24.34 -16.77
N TYR A 52 23.62 -25.47 -16.13
CA TYR A 52 22.81 -26.52 -16.73
C TYR A 52 21.44 -25.99 -17.15
N ILE A 53 20.76 -25.20 -16.32
CA ILE A 53 19.48 -24.58 -16.67
C ILE A 53 19.60 -23.64 -17.86
N ILE A 54 20.63 -22.81 -17.93
CA ILE A 54 20.87 -21.92 -19.10
C ILE A 54 20.97 -22.77 -20.37
N ASN A 55 21.75 -23.85 -20.35
CA ASN A 55 21.94 -24.74 -21.49
C ASN A 55 20.64 -25.46 -21.89
N GLN A 56 19.82 -25.90 -20.90
CA GLN A 56 18.51 -26.47 -21.17
C GLN A 56 17.60 -25.49 -21.90
N VAL A 57 17.55 -24.22 -21.46
CA VAL A 57 16.77 -23.17 -22.13
C VAL A 57 17.24 -22.96 -23.57
N ILE A 58 18.55 -22.87 -23.80
CA ILE A 58 19.12 -22.69 -25.14
C ILE A 58 18.71 -23.86 -26.07
N ASN A 59 18.80 -25.08 -25.57
CA ASN A 59 18.42 -26.26 -26.34
C ASN A 59 16.92 -26.30 -26.61
N LEU A 60 16.08 -26.00 -25.59
CA LEU A 60 14.63 -25.94 -25.75
C LEU A 60 14.21 -24.94 -26.83
N VAL A 61 14.76 -23.73 -26.81
CA VAL A 61 14.42 -22.70 -27.80
C VAL A 61 14.80 -23.13 -29.23
N LYS A 62 15.92 -23.85 -29.41
CA LYS A 62 16.29 -24.42 -30.70
C LYS A 62 15.23 -25.41 -31.23
N THR A 63 14.53 -26.14 -30.34
CA THR A 63 13.49 -27.10 -30.75
C THR A 63 12.20 -26.41 -31.21
N PHE A 64 12.00 -25.13 -30.88
CA PHE A 64 10.78 -24.44 -31.29
C PHE A 64 10.70 -24.20 -32.80
N GLY A 65 11.84 -24.04 -33.48
CA GLY A 65 11.91 -23.84 -34.92
C GLY A 65 11.36 -22.50 -35.43
N GLU A 66 10.86 -21.67 -34.54
CA GLU A 66 10.26 -20.36 -34.79
C GLU A 66 10.35 -19.45 -33.54
N ASP A 67 10.17 -18.16 -33.73
CA ASP A 67 10.12 -17.19 -32.64
C ASP A 67 8.91 -17.42 -31.73
N PHE A 68 9.04 -17.02 -30.48
CA PHE A 68 7.93 -17.07 -29.54
C PHE A 68 7.76 -15.75 -28.77
N ILE A 69 6.54 -15.53 -28.33
CA ILE A 69 6.12 -14.43 -27.48
C ILE A 69 5.97 -14.96 -26.05
N ALA A 70 6.53 -14.23 -25.09
CA ALA A 70 6.29 -14.48 -23.67
C ALA A 70 5.14 -13.59 -23.18
N LEU A 71 4.11 -14.22 -22.61
CA LEU A 71 2.99 -13.55 -21.97
C LEU A 71 3.12 -13.71 -20.45
N HIS A 72 3.66 -12.72 -19.76
CA HIS A 72 3.92 -12.80 -18.33
C HIS A 72 2.74 -12.27 -17.52
N ILE A 73 1.84 -13.16 -17.13
CA ILE A 73 0.65 -12.84 -16.32
C ILE A 73 1.04 -12.82 -14.85
N ARG A 74 1.31 -11.63 -14.35
CA ARG A 74 1.60 -11.40 -12.94
C ARG A 74 0.32 -11.11 -12.16
N GLY A 75 0.21 -11.66 -10.95
CA GLY A 75 -0.91 -11.32 -10.09
C GLY A 75 -1.16 -12.26 -8.93
N ALA A 76 -0.63 -13.50 -8.94
CA ALA A 76 -0.95 -14.48 -7.90
C ALA A 76 -0.58 -14.01 -6.49
N ASP A 77 0.60 -13.45 -6.29
CA ASP A 77 1.06 -12.86 -5.03
C ASP A 77 0.17 -11.70 -4.57
N ILE A 78 -0.36 -10.93 -5.51
CA ILE A 78 -1.24 -9.78 -5.27
C ILE A 78 -2.66 -10.22 -4.96
N ILE A 79 -3.16 -11.23 -5.66
CA ILE A 79 -4.56 -11.68 -5.58
C ILE A 79 -4.77 -12.58 -4.36
N TYR A 80 -3.85 -13.50 -4.11
CA TYR A 80 -3.95 -14.47 -3.02
C TYR A 80 -3.21 -14.07 -1.75
N GLY A 81 -2.31 -13.08 -1.82
CA GLY A 81 -1.52 -12.60 -0.68
C GLY A 81 -2.26 -11.57 0.16
N ASP A 82 -2.33 -11.78 1.49
CA ASP A 82 -2.97 -10.84 2.42
C ASP A 82 -2.28 -9.47 2.46
N TYR A 83 -1.00 -9.43 2.19
CA TYR A 83 -0.21 -8.20 2.18
C TYR A 83 -0.73 -7.20 1.16
N TYR A 84 -1.02 -7.63 -0.06
CA TYR A 84 -1.44 -6.76 -1.15
C TYR A 84 -2.93 -6.40 -1.13
N LYS A 85 -3.77 -7.11 -0.40
CA LYS A 85 -5.20 -6.73 -0.21
C LYS A 85 -5.36 -5.33 0.37
N LYS A 86 -4.36 -4.87 1.13
CA LYS A 86 -4.36 -3.55 1.79
C LYS A 86 -3.87 -2.40 0.88
N TRP A 87 -3.23 -2.70 -0.25
CA TRP A 87 -2.57 -1.71 -1.11
C TRP A 87 -3.40 -1.30 -2.34
N SER A 88 -4.64 -1.55 -2.34
CA SER A 88 -5.45 -1.74 -3.52
C SER A 88 -5.62 -0.55 -4.47
N LEU A 89 -5.42 0.72 -4.06
CA LEU A 89 -5.65 1.88 -4.94
C LEU A 89 -4.40 2.71 -5.29
N GLN A 90 -3.26 2.43 -4.73
CA GLN A 90 -2.07 3.12 -5.19
C GLN A 90 -1.70 2.61 -6.58
N ASP A 91 -1.44 3.53 -7.50
CA ASP A 91 -1.05 3.25 -8.89
C ASP A 91 0.02 2.14 -9.00
N PHE A 92 0.90 2.07 -8.01
CA PHE A 92 1.96 1.07 -7.92
C PHE A 92 1.48 -0.39 -7.88
N VAL A 93 0.33 -0.70 -7.28
CA VAL A 93 -0.19 -2.08 -7.22
C VAL A 93 -1.16 -2.36 -8.37
N GLY A 94 -1.92 -1.36 -8.79
CA GLY A 94 -2.77 -1.44 -9.98
C GLY A 94 -1.93 -1.80 -11.21
N ASP A 95 -0.81 -1.14 -11.38
CA ASP A 95 0.10 -1.31 -12.51
C ASP A 95 0.96 -2.59 -12.46
N LYS A 96 0.85 -3.41 -11.39
CA LYS A 96 1.54 -4.70 -11.26
C LYS A 96 0.69 -5.90 -11.69
N VAL A 97 -0.62 -5.75 -11.82
CA VAL A 97 -1.52 -6.86 -12.17
C VAL A 97 -1.74 -6.92 -13.66
N PHE A 98 -1.69 -8.13 -14.21
CA PHE A 98 -2.05 -8.38 -15.58
C PHE A 98 -3.36 -9.17 -15.63
N PRO A 99 -4.51 -8.54 -15.92
CA PRO A 99 -5.78 -9.23 -16.03
C PRO A 99 -5.80 -10.27 -17.15
N TYR A 100 -6.34 -11.45 -16.89
CA TYR A 100 -6.45 -12.55 -17.88
C TYR A 100 -7.28 -12.14 -19.09
N GLU A 101 -8.27 -11.28 -18.92
CA GLU A 101 -9.10 -10.74 -19.99
C GLU A 101 -8.27 -9.95 -21.01
N ILE A 102 -7.28 -9.19 -20.53
CA ILE A 102 -6.35 -8.45 -21.39
C ILE A 102 -5.37 -9.41 -22.06
N ALA A 103 -4.89 -10.42 -21.33
CA ALA A 103 -4.05 -11.48 -21.88
C ALA A 103 -4.74 -12.22 -23.04
N LEU A 104 -6.01 -12.55 -22.89
CA LEU A 104 -6.83 -13.12 -23.96
C LEU A 104 -6.87 -12.22 -25.21
N GLU A 105 -7.03 -10.93 -25.02
CA GLU A 105 -7.13 -9.99 -26.16
C GLU A 105 -5.78 -9.84 -26.88
N ILE A 106 -4.66 -9.87 -26.15
CA ILE A 106 -3.31 -9.91 -26.76
C ILE A 106 -3.14 -11.18 -27.58
N ILE A 107 -3.54 -12.36 -27.06
CA ILE A 107 -3.46 -13.62 -27.79
C ILE A 107 -4.26 -13.53 -29.08
N LYS A 108 -5.47 -12.99 -29.07
CA LYS A 108 -6.32 -12.81 -30.25
C LYS A 108 -5.65 -11.94 -31.35
N ARG A 109 -4.84 -10.94 -30.95
CA ARG A 109 -4.10 -10.11 -31.94
C ARG A 109 -3.02 -10.87 -32.68
N HIS A 110 -2.56 -12.00 -32.15
CA HIS A 110 -1.49 -12.82 -32.72
C HIS A 110 -1.98 -14.05 -33.47
N THR A 111 -3.27 -14.21 -33.71
CA THR A 111 -3.85 -15.38 -34.39
C THR A 111 -3.30 -15.60 -35.79
N ASN A 112 -2.95 -14.54 -36.50
CA ASN A 112 -2.40 -14.58 -37.88
C ASN A 112 -0.87 -14.57 -37.91
N ALA A 113 -0.19 -14.48 -36.77
CA ALA A 113 1.25 -14.44 -36.68
C ALA A 113 1.83 -15.88 -36.64
N ASN A 114 2.94 -16.10 -37.37
CA ASN A 114 3.64 -17.38 -37.29
C ASN A 114 4.60 -17.41 -36.10
N VAL A 115 4.05 -17.24 -34.89
CA VAL A 115 4.81 -17.24 -33.63
C VAL A 115 4.13 -18.17 -32.62
N LYS A 116 4.92 -18.74 -31.72
CA LYS A 116 4.41 -19.46 -30.55
C LYS A 116 4.13 -18.47 -29.41
N ILE A 117 3.20 -18.80 -28.53
CA ILE A 117 2.92 -18.03 -27.31
C ILE A 117 3.19 -18.91 -26.12
N ILE A 118 3.99 -18.45 -25.17
CA ILE A 118 4.23 -19.11 -23.90
C ILE A 118 3.68 -18.24 -22.77
N ILE A 119 2.77 -18.80 -21.99
CA ILE A 119 2.16 -18.13 -20.83
C ILE A 119 3.04 -18.40 -19.61
N PHE A 120 3.53 -17.33 -18.98
CA PHE A 120 4.27 -17.32 -17.74
C PHE A 120 3.40 -16.76 -16.61
N GLY A 121 3.53 -17.28 -15.42
CA GLY A 121 2.82 -16.76 -14.25
C GLY A 121 2.67 -17.81 -13.14
N GLN A 122 2.54 -17.35 -11.92
CA GLN A 122 2.49 -18.21 -10.73
C GLN A 122 1.15 -18.95 -10.55
N ASP A 123 0.06 -18.43 -11.13
CA ASP A 123 -1.26 -19.06 -11.03
C ASP A 123 -1.47 -20.10 -12.14
N VAL A 124 -0.88 -21.27 -11.93
CA VAL A 124 -0.94 -22.40 -12.89
C VAL A 124 -2.38 -22.73 -13.27
N LYS A 125 -3.32 -22.72 -12.30
CA LYS A 125 -4.73 -23.06 -12.56
C LYS A 125 -5.40 -22.06 -13.51
N SER A 126 -5.20 -20.78 -13.30
CA SER A 126 -5.76 -19.74 -14.16
C SER A 126 -5.05 -19.69 -15.52
N ASN A 127 -3.73 -19.94 -15.59
CA ASN A 127 -3.01 -20.09 -16.85
C ASN A 127 -3.58 -21.24 -17.68
N MET A 128 -3.85 -22.40 -17.07
CA MET A 128 -4.47 -23.54 -17.75
C MET A 128 -5.90 -23.25 -18.24
N LYS A 129 -6.69 -22.47 -17.48
CA LYS A 129 -8.02 -22.04 -17.93
C LYS A 129 -7.95 -21.16 -19.17
N LEU A 130 -7.01 -20.21 -19.19
CA LEU A 130 -6.77 -19.38 -20.37
C LEU A 130 -6.34 -20.25 -21.57
N LEU A 131 -5.38 -21.16 -21.38
CA LEU A 131 -4.90 -22.08 -22.41
C LEU A 131 -6.06 -22.93 -22.98
N ASN A 132 -6.84 -23.56 -22.11
CA ASN A 132 -7.96 -24.41 -22.52
C ASN A 132 -9.02 -23.62 -23.29
N TYR A 133 -9.38 -22.42 -22.80
CA TYR A 133 -10.32 -21.54 -23.49
C TYR A 133 -9.86 -21.20 -24.92
N ILE A 134 -8.57 -20.91 -25.10
CA ILE A 134 -7.99 -20.59 -26.42
C ILE A 134 -8.09 -21.79 -27.38
N ILE A 135 -7.82 -23.00 -26.88
CA ILE A 135 -7.86 -24.22 -27.68
C ILE A 135 -9.30 -24.62 -28.02
N GLU A 136 -10.18 -24.64 -27.02
CA GLU A 136 -11.60 -25.03 -27.17
C GLU A 136 -12.37 -24.09 -28.11
N ASN A 137 -12.07 -22.79 -28.06
CA ASN A 137 -12.66 -21.82 -28.96
C ASN A 137 -11.93 -21.67 -30.31
N LYS A 138 -10.94 -22.53 -30.58
CA LYS A 138 -10.15 -22.55 -31.84
C LYS A 138 -9.50 -21.20 -32.17
N ILE A 139 -9.13 -20.43 -31.15
CA ILE A 139 -8.46 -19.13 -31.32
C ILE A 139 -7.04 -19.36 -31.84
N LEU A 140 -6.33 -20.32 -31.22
CA LEU A 140 -5.02 -20.81 -31.69
C LEU A 140 -4.99 -22.35 -31.61
N PRO A 141 -4.24 -23.02 -32.52
CA PRO A 141 -4.04 -24.44 -32.41
C PRO A 141 -3.10 -24.78 -31.24
N LYS A 142 -3.27 -25.98 -30.65
CA LYS A 142 -2.52 -26.43 -29.46
C LYS A 142 -0.99 -26.35 -29.63
N ASN A 143 -0.46 -26.53 -30.82
CA ASN A 143 0.98 -26.47 -31.09
C ASN A 143 1.54 -25.04 -31.16
N LYS A 144 0.72 -24.00 -31.03
CA LYS A 144 1.11 -22.59 -31.03
C LYS A 144 1.01 -21.90 -29.67
N ILE A 145 0.41 -22.54 -28.66
CA ILE A 145 0.25 -21.95 -27.34
C ILE A 145 0.55 -22.95 -26.24
N PHE A 146 1.32 -22.53 -25.24
CA PHE A 146 1.84 -23.34 -24.14
C PHE A 146 1.79 -22.59 -22.83
N THR A 147 1.78 -23.30 -21.72
CA THR A 147 2.18 -22.75 -20.42
C THR A 147 3.65 -23.08 -20.17
N VAL A 148 4.35 -22.23 -19.44
CA VAL A 148 5.76 -22.48 -19.09
C VAL A 148 5.93 -23.77 -18.30
N ASP A 149 4.88 -24.18 -17.55
CA ASP A 149 4.86 -25.43 -16.77
C ASP A 149 5.09 -26.69 -17.63
N GLU A 150 4.74 -26.67 -18.91
CA GLU A 150 4.99 -27.78 -19.85
C GLU A 150 6.48 -28.05 -20.12
N PHE A 151 7.34 -27.06 -19.85
CA PHE A 151 8.78 -27.12 -20.10
C PHE A 151 9.62 -27.23 -18.82
N ILE A 152 9.01 -27.02 -17.63
CA ILE A 152 9.73 -27.03 -16.36
C ILE A 152 9.95 -28.45 -15.87
N ASN A 153 11.20 -28.76 -15.53
CA ASN A 153 11.51 -30.01 -14.86
C ASN A 153 10.92 -30.02 -13.44
N GLN A 154 10.12 -31.02 -13.12
CA GLN A 154 9.45 -31.17 -11.82
C GLN A 154 10.44 -31.28 -10.63
N THR A 155 11.69 -31.64 -10.88
CA THR A 155 12.74 -31.74 -9.86
C THR A 155 13.35 -30.37 -9.49
N PHE A 156 13.00 -29.31 -10.20
CA PHE A 156 13.55 -27.97 -9.92
C PHE A 156 13.03 -27.44 -8.57
N SER A 157 13.95 -26.92 -7.77
CA SER A 157 13.62 -26.07 -6.62
C SER A 157 12.91 -24.79 -7.09
N SER A 158 12.23 -24.10 -6.17
CA SER A 158 11.57 -22.83 -6.49
C SER A 158 12.53 -21.79 -7.12
N LEU A 159 13.78 -21.71 -6.63
CA LEU A 159 14.77 -20.82 -7.19
C LEU A 159 15.20 -21.23 -8.60
N GLN A 160 15.40 -22.53 -8.85
CA GLN A 160 15.74 -23.05 -10.17
C GLN A 160 14.61 -22.83 -11.17
N ARG A 161 13.37 -22.99 -10.74
CA ARG A 161 12.18 -22.66 -11.53
C ARG A 161 12.16 -21.19 -11.94
N VAL A 162 12.31 -20.27 -11.00
CA VAL A 162 12.41 -18.82 -11.26
C VAL A 162 13.53 -18.51 -12.23
N PHE A 163 14.70 -19.13 -12.06
CA PHE A 163 15.85 -18.91 -12.91
C PHE A 163 15.61 -19.45 -14.34
N PHE A 164 14.95 -20.61 -14.48
CA PHE A 164 14.54 -21.16 -15.77
C PHE A 164 13.55 -20.23 -16.50
N GLU A 165 12.50 -19.79 -15.79
CA GLU A 165 11.46 -18.92 -16.35
C GLU A 165 12.02 -17.60 -16.84
N ILE A 166 12.91 -16.93 -16.08
CA ILE A 166 13.55 -15.67 -16.48
C ILE A 166 14.45 -15.90 -17.72
N ASN A 167 15.25 -16.98 -17.73
CA ASN A 167 16.12 -17.29 -18.85
C ASN A 167 15.33 -17.65 -20.11
N LEU A 168 14.24 -18.43 -19.98
CA LEU A 168 13.39 -18.74 -21.13
C LEU A 168 12.72 -17.47 -21.67
N MET A 169 12.14 -16.67 -20.80
CA MET A 169 11.52 -15.39 -21.18
C MET A 169 12.49 -14.44 -21.87
N SER A 170 13.77 -14.43 -21.48
CA SER A 170 14.83 -13.62 -22.13
C SER A 170 15.12 -14.00 -23.58
N LYS A 171 14.64 -15.16 -24.04
CA LYS A 171 14.79 -15.62 -25.45
C LYS A 171 13.57 -15.30 -26.30
N ALA A 172 12.52 -14.74 -25.72
CA ALA A 172 11.33 -14.35 -26.46
C ALA A 172 11.64 -13.23 -27.47
N TYR A 173 10.87 -13.21 -28.55
CA TYR A 173 10.84 -12.10 -29.50
C TYR A 173 10.26 -10.82 -28.86
N ALA A 174 9.20 -10.99 -28.05
CA ALA A 174 8.56 -9.94 -27.29
C ALA A 174 8.06 -10.50 -25.94
N ILE A 175 8.08 -9.66 -24.91
CA ILE A 175 7.53 -9.95 -23.57
C ILE A 175 6.37 -9.02 -23.30
N TYR A 176 5.16 -9.54 -23.27
CA TYR A 176 4.00 -8.80 -22.81
C TYR A 176 3.83 -8.93 -21.30
N SER A 177 3.80 -7.81 -20.59
CA SER A 177 3.73 -7.79 -19.13
C SER A 177 3.04 -6.54 -18.59
N PRO A 178 2.78 -6.44 -17.26
CA PRO A 178 2.46 -5.16 -16.64
C PRO A 178 3.66 -4.21 -16.72
N LYS A 179 3.39 -2.91 -16.77
CA LYS A 179 4.43 -1.86 -16.83
C LYS A 179 5.47 -1.96 -15.71
N VAL A 180 5.02 -2.34 -14.51
CA VAL A 180 5.87 -2.47 -13.33
C VAL A 180 6.07 -3.94 -12.98
N SER A 181 6.94 -4.62 -13.71
CA SER A 181 7.33 -6.01 -13.43
C SER A 181 8.84 -6.16 -13.41
N ALA A 182 9.40 -6.33 -12.21
CA ALA A 182 10.83 -6.60 -12.03
C ALA A 182 11.27 -7.90 -12.73
N PHE A 183 10.40 -8.91 -12.74
CA PHE A 183 10.65 -10.21 -13.35
C PHE A 183 10.83 -10.11 -14.88
N SER A 184 9.87 -9.46 -15.57
CA SER A 184 9.94 -9.26 -17.02
C SER A 184 11.12 -8.35 -17.41
N ARG A 185 11.40 -7.35 -16.57
CA ARG A 185 12.53 -6.44 -16.78
C ARG A 185 13.87 -7.16 -16.64
N ALA A 186 14.00 -8.06 -15.67
CA ALA A 186 15.20 -8.90 -15.57
C ALA A 186 15.40 -9.77 -16.82
N ALA A 187 14.34 -10.36 -17.36
CA ALA A 187 14.40 -11.12 -18.60
C ALA A 187 14.83 -10.23 -19.80
N MET A 188 14.29 -9.01 -19.90
CA MET A 188 14.71 -8.03 -20.91
C MET A 188 16.20 -7.69 -20.79
N MET A 189 16.71 -7.43 -19.58
CA MET A 189 18.13 -7.15 -19.33
C MET A 189 19.03 -8.33 -19.76
N ILE A 190 18.63 -9.57 -19.48
CA ILE A 190 19.35 -10.78 -19.90
C ILE A 190 19.30 -10.94 -21.43
N SER A 191 18.21 -10.54 -22.07
CA SER A 191 18.10 -10.59 -23.54
C SER A 191 19.09 -9.66 -24.24
N GLY A 192 19.42 -8.53 -23.62
CA GLY A 192 20.21 -7.46 -24.20
C GLY A 192 19.49 -6.66 -25.28
N LYS A 193 18.16 -6.74 -25.30
CA LYS A 193 17.29 -6.08 -26.29
C LYS A 193 16.08 -5.48 -25.58
N ASP A 194 15.55 -4.41 -26.13
CA ASP A 194 14.28 -3.84 -25.67
C ASP A 194 13.11 -4.64 -26.29
N ILE A 195 12.69 -5.68 -25.57
CA ILE A 195 11.63 -6.61 -25.97
C ILE A 195 10.41 -6.55 -25.04
N LEU A 196 10.41 -5.62 -24.08
CA LEU A 196 9.34 -5.50 -23.10
C LEU A 196 8.23 -4.60 -23.62
N ILE A 197 7.02 -5.14 -23.71
CA ILE A 197 5.83 -4.41 -24.14
C ILE A 197 4.83 -4.40 -23.00
N ALA A 198 4.58 -3.22 -22.43
CA ALA A 198 3.56 -3.09 -21.41
C ALA A 198 2.16 -3.12 -22.06
N TYR A 199 1.24 -3.89 -21.51
CA TYR A 199 -0.12 -3.95 -22.05
C TYR A 199 -0.85 -2.60 -21.96
N GLU A 200 -0.46 -1.75 -21.03
CA GLU A 200 -0.95 -0.38 -20.86
C GLU A 200 -0.59 0.54 -22.02
N ASP A 201 0.49 0.22 -22.74
CA ASP A 201 0.92 0.98 -23.92
C ASP A 201 0.21 0.48 -25.18
N ILE A 202 -0.38 -0.72 -25.15
CA ILE A 202 -1.14 -1.31 -26.27
C ILE A 202 -2.59 -0.89 -26.25
N PHE A 203 -3.19 -0.87 -25.05
CA PHE A 203 -4.60 -0.59 -24.85
C PHE A 203 -4.77 0.68 -24.01
N ASN A 204 -5.50 1.65 -24.49
CA ASN A 204 -5.86 2.83 -23.73
C ASN A 204 -6.81 2.49 -22.56
N VAL A 205 -7.13 3.47 -21.72
CA VAL A 205 -7.94 3.26 -20.50
C VAL A 205 -9.33 2.73 -20.84
N GLN A 206 -9.97 3.28 -21.89
CA GLN A 206 -11.31 2.85 -22.31
C GLN A 206 -11.28 1.43 -22.87
N GLU A 207 -10.33 1.12 -23.73
CA GLU A 207 -10.19 -0.23 -24.29
C GLU A 207 -10.01 -1.28 -23.20
N ARG A 208 -9.17 -1.02 -22.18
CA ARG A 208 -8.97 -1.94 -21.05
C ARG A 208 -10.25 -2.14 -20.26
N PHE A 209 -11.02 -1.08 -20.03
CA PHE A 209 -12.32 -1.16 -19.37
C PHE A 209 -13.28 -2.08 -20.15
N ASP A 210 -13.40 -1.87 -21.46
CA ASP A 210 -14.31 -2.61 -22.34
C ASP A 210 -13.88 -4.07 -22.49
N ILE A 211 -12.57 -4.33 -22.58
CA ILE A 211 -12.01 -5.71 -22.66
C ILE A 211 -12.42 -6.50 -21.42
N ILE A 212 -12.22 -5.93 -20.22
CA ILE A 212 -12.60 -6.60 -18.97
C ILE A 212 -14.11 -6.82 -18.94
N GLN A 213 -14.90 -5.80 -19.27
CA GLN A 213 -16.36 -5.92 -19.25
C GLN A 213 -16.88 -7.04 -20.15
N ARG A 214 -16.32 -7.19 -21.35
CA ARG A 214 -16.74 -8.20 -22.34
C ARG A 214 -16.31 -9.63 -21.94
N ASN A 215 -15.12 -9.76 -21.34
CA ASN A 215 -14.51 -11.09 -21.14
C ASN A 215 -14.53 -11.57 -19.68
N LEU A 216 -15.10 -10.81 -18.73
CA LEU A 216 -15.00 -11.06 -17.29
C LEU A 216 -15.32 -12.50 -16.87
N PHE A 217 -16.31 -13.13 -17.49
CA PHE A 217 -16.75 -14.48 -17.17
C PHE A 217 -16.36 -15.53 -18.22
N SER A 218 -15.75 -15.11 -19.32
CA SER A 218 -15.47 -16.01 -20.46
C SER A 218 -14.49 -17.12 -20.10
N LEU A 219 -13.50 -16.82 -19.24
CA LEU A 219 -12.42 -17.75 -18.90
C LEU A 219 -12.75 -18.69 -17.73
N GLY A 220 -13.91 -18.55 -17.08
CA GLY A 220 -14.27 -19.35 -15.92
C GLY A 220 -13.25 -19.26 -14.76
N LEU A 221 -12.66 -18.09 -14.54
CA LEU A 221 -11.70 -17.83 -13.48
C LEU A 221 -12.33 -18.01 -12.10
N ASN A 222 -11.50 -18.14 -11.06
CA ASN A 222 -12.01 -18.20 -9.68
C ASN A 222 -12.47 -16.82 -9.19
N ASP A 223 -13.23 -16.83 -8.10
CA ASP A 223 -13.87 -15.63 -7.55
C ASP A 223 -12.87 -14.51 -7.23
N LEU A 224 -11.68 -14.83 -6.70
CA LEU A 224 -10.68 -13.81 -6.36
C LEU A 224 -10.07 -13.17 -7.62
N GLN A 225 -9.89 -13.92 -8.70
CA GLN A 225 -9.46 -13.37 -10.00
C GLN A 225 -10.53 -12.44 -10.57
N ILE A 226 -11.81 -12.87 -10.53
CA ILE A 226 -12.95 -12.05 -10.97
C ILE A 226 -13.05 -10.78 -10.13
N ALA A 227 -12.95 -10.89 -8.81
CA ALA A 227 -12.96 -9.74 -7.91
C ALA A 227 -11.84 -8.75 -8.24
N ARG A 228 -10.65 -9.26 -8.57
CA ARG A 228 -9.51 -8.43 -8.92
C ARG A 228 -9.67 -7.73 -10.26
N SER A 229 -10.18 -8.43 -11.28
CA SER A 229 -10.50 -7.82 -12.58
C SER A 229 -11.57 -6.73 -12.44
N LEU A 230 -12.61 -6.96 -11.63
CA LEU A 230 -13.62 -5.95 -11.29
C LEU A 230 -13.01 -4.75 -10.55
N PHE A 231 -12.11 -4.99 -9.61
CA PHE A 231 -11.43 -3.90 -8.91
C PHE A 231 -10.54 -3.08 -9.85
N TYR A 232 -9.83 -3.73 -10.77
CA TYR A 232 -9.09 -3.03 -11.81
C TYR A 232 -10.03 -2.23 -12.72
N GLN A 233 -11.17 -2.81 -13.12
CA GLN A 233 -12.21 -2.10 -13.87
C GLN A 233 -12.73 -0.86 -13.10
N TYR A 234 -12.91 -0.96 -11.78
CA TYR A 234 -13.23 0.18 -10.92
C TYR A 234 -12.16 1.29 -11.00
N THR A 235 -10.87 0.94 -10.93
CA THR A 235 -9.81 1.96 -11.05
C THR A 235 -9.80 2.64 -12.42
N LEU A 236 -10.10 1.89 -13.49
CA LEU A 236 -10.26 2.44 -14.83
C LEU A 236 -11.49 3.36 -14.92
N SER A 237 -12.61 2.99 -14.27
CA SER A 237 -13.82 3.83 -14.26
C SER A 237 -13.58 5.19 -13.58
N LEU A 238 -12.74 5.24 -12.54
CA LEU A 238 -12.32 6.50 -11.93
C LEU A 238 -11.45 7.35 -12.88
N LYS A 239 -10.49 6.71 -13.59
CA LYS A 239 -9.66 7.40 -14.60
C LYS A 239 -10.50 7.95 -15.76
N LEU A 240 -11.57 7.25 -16.13
CA LEU A 240 -12.56 7.67 -17.13
C LEU A 240 -13.59 8.68 -16.61
N LYS A 241 -13.53 9.03 -15.33
CA LYS A 241 -14.49 9.92 -14.67
C LYS A 241 -15.96 9.47 -14.87
N MET A 242 -16.19 8.17 -14.82
CA MET A 242 -17.52 7.60 -14.93
C MET A 242 -18.43 8.04 -13.76
N PRO A 243 -19.75 8.03 -13.94
CA PRO A 243 -20.69 8.29 -12.85
C PRO A 243 -20.45 7.42 -11.63
N LEU A 244 -20.52 8.00 -10.43
CA LEU A 244 -20.23 7.31 -9.17
C LEU A 244 -21.11 6.08 -8.90
N ASN A 245 -22.35 6.08 -9.40
CA ASN A 245 -23.23 4.91 -9.30
C ASN A 245 -22.70 3.71 -10.08
N ILE A 246 -22.09 3.92 -11.26
CA ILE A 246 -21.43 2.86 -12.03
C ILE A 246 -20.20 2.34 -11.26
N CYS A 247 -19.36 3.25 -10.76
CA CYS A 247 -18.21 2.91 -9.95
C CYS A 247 -18.61 2.07 -8.72
N LEU A 248 -19.69 2.47 -8.04
CA LEU A 248 -20.24 1.78 -6.87
C LEU A 248 -20.73 0.36 -7.22
N GLU A 249 -21.42 0.17 -8.33
CA GLU A 249 -21.92 -1.14 -8.77
C GLU A 249 -20.77 -2.10 -9.10
N ILE A 250 -19.69 -1.61 -9.73
CA ILE A 250 -18.48 -2.42 -9.98
C ILE A 250 -17.86 -2.87 -8.65
N LEU A 251 -17.71 -1.96 -7.69
CA LEU A 251 -17.16 -2.30 -6.36
C LEU A 251 -18.04 -3.30 -5.60
N LYS A 252 -19.36 -3.15 -5.64
CA LYS A 252 -20.28 -4.11 -5.02
C LYS A 252 -20.12 -5.51 -5.63
N LYS A 253 -19.98 -5.59 -6.96
CA LYS A 253 -19.69 -6.87 -7.63
C LYS A 253 -18.34 -7.44 -7.20
N ALA A 254 -17.29 -6.62 -7.12
CA ALA A 254 -15.98 -7.05 -6.61
C ALA A 254 -16.10 -7.61 -5.18
N LEU A 255 -16.82 -6.92 -4.30
CA LEU A 255 -17.06 -7.36 -2.93
C LEU A 255 -17.90 -8.66 -2.86
N TYR A 256 -18.78 -8.90 -3.80
CA TYR A 256 -19.55 -10.16 -3.86
C TYR A 256 -18.64 -11.36 -4.07
N PHE A 257 -17.62 -11.24 -4.93
CA PHE A 257 -16.65 -12.30 -5.23
C PHE A 257 -15.50 -12.37 -4.20
N ASP A 258 -15.16 -11.28 -3.52
CA ASP A 258 -14.14 -11.27 -2.44
C ASP A 258 -14.73 -10.62 -1.17
N ARG A 259 -15.57 -11.38 -0.47
CA ARG A 259 -16.33 -10.92 0.70
C ARG A 259 -15.45 -10.54 1.89
N ASP A 260 -14.23 -11.05 1.94
CA ASP A 260 -13.31 -10.80 3.04
C ASP A 260 -12.43 -9.56 2.84
N ASN A 261 -12.54 -8.89 1.72
CA ASN A 261 -11.76 -7.71 1.40
C ASN A 261 -12.40 -6.42 1.95
N ASP A 262 -11.95 -6.00 3.13
CA ASP A 262 -12.46 -4.77 3.76
C ASP A 262 -12.00 -3.49 3.04
N ALA A 263 -10.96 -3.54 2.20
CA ALA A 263 -10.59 -2.40 1.37
C ALA A 263 -11.73 -2.01 0.40
N TYR A 264 -12.42 -2.98 -0.19
CA TYR A 264 -13.57 -2.68 -1.06
C TYR A 264 -14.70 -1.99 -0.30
N ARG A 265 -14.93 -2.36 0.98
CA ARG A 265 -15.89 -1.68 1.84
C ARG A 265 -15.51 -0.23 2.12
N ILE A 266 -14.23 0.04 2.32
CA ILE A 266 -13.73 1.41 2.53
C ILE A 266 -14.00 2.25 1.27
N TYR A 267 -13.74 1.73 0.08
CA TYR A 267 -14.02 2.43 -1.17
C TYR A 267 -15.51 2.62 -1.46
N ILE A 268 -16.35 1.64 -1.10
CA ILE A 268 -17.81 1.79 -1.18
C ILE A 268 -18.25 2.95 -0.27
N ILE A 269 -17.77 3.01 0.96
CA ILE A 269 -18.09 4.10 1.89
C ILE A 269 -17.56 5.43 1.36
N ASP A 270 -16.38 5.45 0.74
CA ASP A 270 -15.82 6.65 0.13
C ASP A 270 -16.72 7.20 -0.98
N ASN A 271 -17.19 6.35 -1.89
CA ASN A 271 -18.16 6.72 -2.93
C ASN A 271 -19.47 7.27 -2.34
N LEU A 272 -19.95 6.66 -1.26
CA LEU A 272 -21.15 7.13 -0.57
C LEU A 272 -20.94 8.49 0.11
N PHE A 273 -19.74 8.78 0.64
CA PHE A 273 -19.40 10.11 1.15
C PHE A 273 -19.39 11.15 0.02
N GLN A 274 -18.86 10.82 -1.16
CA GLN A 274 -18.85 11.72 -2.31
C GLN A 274 -20.26 12.06 -2.82
N THR A 275 -21.23 11.17 -2.61
CA THR A 275 -22.65 11.37 -2.95
C THR A 275 -23.50 11.84 -1.77
N TYR A 276 -22.89 12.22 -0.64
CA TYR A 276 -23.55 12.72 0.57
C TYR A 276 -24.60 11.77 1.17
N GLN A 277 -24.48 10.46 0.96
CA GLN A 277 -25.44 9.46 1.44
C GLN A 277 -25.13 9.01 2.89
N HIS A 278 -25.06 9.95 3.83
CA HIS A 278 -24.60 9.70 5.19
C HIS A 278 -25.46 8.69 5.96
N GLU A 279 -26.77 8.68 5.75
CA GLU A 279 -27.66 7.70 6.40
C GLU A 279 -27.35 6.27 5.92
N LEU A 280 -27.11 6.09 4.63
CA LEU A 280 -26.74 4.79 4.07
C LEU A 280 -25.36 4.35 4.59
N ILE A 281 -24.41 5.28 4.67
CA ILE A 281 -23.09 5.00 5.29
C ILE A 281 -23.28 4.52 6.71
N ASN A 282 -24.09 5.22 7.51
CA ASN A 282 -24.32 4.87 8.91
C ASN A 282 -24.95 3.49 9.06
N ARG A 283 -25.94 3.14 8.23
CA ARG A 283 -26.54 1.80 8.18
C ARG A 283 -25.54 0.73 7.73
N TYR A 284 -24.73 1.02 6.74
CA TYR A 284 -23.73 0.08 6.24
C TYR A 284 -22.62 -0.17 7.27
N LEU A 285 -22.13 0.89 7.93
CA LEU A 285 -21.17 0.78 9.03
C LEU A 285 -21.73 -0.02 10.21
N LYS A 286 -23.03 0.08 10.51
CA LYS A 286 -23.68 -0.78 11.53
C LYS A 286 -23.45 -2.27 11.22
N ILE A 287 -23.69 -2.67 9.97
CA ILE A 287 -23.53 -4.06 9.55
C ILE A 287 -22.05 -4.48 9.63
N ILE A 288 -21.14 -3.64 9.13
CA ILE A 288 -19.70 -3.90 9.12
C ILE A 288 -19.16 -4.05 10.55
N LEU A 289 -19.46 -3.09 11.45
CA LEU A 289 -18.93 -3.09 12.80
C LEU A 289 -19.52 -4.20 13.67
N ASN A 290 -20.71 -4.68 13.36
CA ASN A 290 -21.27 -5.83 14.07
C ASN A 290 -20.63 -7.16 13.63
N ASN A 291 -20.23 -7.30 12.35
CA ASN A 291 -19.80 -8.59 11.80
C ASN A 291 -18.29 -8.66 11.55
N ARG A 292 -17.60 -7.52 11.34
CA ARG A 292 -16.21 -7.44 10.89
C ARG A 292 -15.42 -6.34 11.62
N TYR A 293 -15.74 -6.07 12.87
CA TYR A 293 -15.18 -4.97 13.67
C TYR A 293 -13.66 -4.86 13.54
N ASP A 294 -12.95 -5.93 13.93
CA ASP A 294 -11.49 -5.91 13.98
C ASP A 294 -10.87 -5.86 12.58
N CYS A 295 -11.38 -6.65 11.64
CA CYS A 295 -10.85 -6.70 10.27
C CYS A 295 -11.00 -5.34 9.57
N PHE A 296 -12.18 -4.74 9.65
CA PHE A 296 -12.46 -3.46 9.00
C PHE A 296 -11.63 -2.31 9.59
N LEU A 297 -11.64 -2.17 10.92
CA LEU A 297 -10.90 -1.09 11.59
C LEU A 297 -9.39 -1.27 11.47
N LYS A 298 -8.89 -2.51 11.48
CA LYS A 298 -7.49 -2.80 11.20
C LYS A 298 -7.13 -2.42 9.76
N THR A 299 -7.94 -2.79 8.78
CA THR A 299 -7.70 -2.41 7.38
C THR A 299 -7.71 -0.89 7.21
N LEU A 300 -8.66 -0.20 7.84
CA LEU A 300 -8.78 1.25 7.75
C LEU A 300 -7.60 1.98 8.42
N CYS A 301 -7.20 1.56 9.62
CA CYS A 301 -6.30 2.32 10.49
C CYS A 301 -4.90 1.72 10.64
N ASP A 302 -4.77 0.40 10.86
CA ASP A 302 -3.49 -0.24 11.19
C ASP A 302 -2.66 -0.59 9.94
N ASN A 303 -2.76 0.23 8.92
CA ASN A 303 -2.00 0.00 7.71
C ASN A 303 -0.62 0.66 7.85
N SER A 304 0.44 -0.14 7.84
CA SER A 304 1.83 0.33 7.95
C SER A 304 2.22 1.42 6.93
N LEU A 305 1.45 1.54 5.85
CA LEU A 305 1.67 2.50 4.77
C LEU A 305 0.70 3.68 4.78
N ASN A 306 -0.22 3.73 5.74
CA ASN A 306 -1.26 4.77 5.83
C ASN A 306 -2.06 4.97 4.52
N VAL A 307 -2.31 3.91 3.77
CA VAL A 307 -2.98 3.95 2.46
C VAL A 307 -4.34 4.65 2.53
N PHE A 308 -5.06 4.50 3.64
CA PHE A 308 -6.39 5.05 3.82
C PHE A 308 -6.42 6.36 4.63
N CYS A 309 -5.29 6.99 4.91
CA CYS A 309 -5.22 8.20 5.75
C CYS A 309 -6.02 9.39 5.18
N ASP A 310 -6.13 9.51 3.86
CA ASP A 310 -6.90 10.58 3.21
C ASP A 310 -8.41 10.45 3.44
N TYR A 311 -8.89 9.23 3.67
CA TYR A 311 -10.31 8.98 3.97
C TYR A 311 -10.70 9.38 5.40
N TYR A 312 -9.74 9.48 6.33
CA TYR A 312 -10.01 9.86 7.73
C TYR A 312 -10.73 11.19 7.85
N LYS A 313 -10.35 12.17 7.03
CA LYS A 313 -10.96 13.51 7.03
C LYS A 313 -12.47 13.45 6.79
N LYS A 314 -12.93 12.51 5.95
CA LYS A 314 -14.35 12.36 5.64
C LYS A 314 -15.16 11.95 6.87
N TYR A 315 -14.66 10.99 7.66
CA TYR A 315 -15.29 10.60 8.92
C TYR A 315 -15.25 11.71 9.97
N LEU A 316 -14.08 12.35 10.15
CA LEU A 316 -13.89 13.40 11.15
C LEU A 316 -14.74 14.64 10.86
N ASN A 317 -14.88 15.03 9.59
CA ASN A 317 -15.70 16.19 9.19
C ASN A 317 -17.20 15.94 9.39
N GLN A 318 -17.66 14.70 9.25
CA GLN A 318 -19.06 14.32 9.40
C GLN A 318 -19.45 13.92 10.82
N SER A 319 -18.51 13.88 11.75
CA SER A 319 -18.73 13.50 13.14
C SER A 319 -19.65 14.47 13.92
N LYS A 320 -19.84 15.70 13.43
CA LYS A 320 -20.80 16.67 13.99
C LYS A 320 -22.26 16.28 13.78
N ASN A 321 -22.56 15.41 12.82
CA ASN A 321 -23.88 14.92 12.53
C ASN A 321 -24.29 13.81 13.52
N ASN A 322 -25.60 13.60 13.73
CA ASN A 322 -26.12 12.57 14.66
C ASN A 322 -26.09 11.15 14.08
N PHE A 323 -24.99 10.76 13.44
CA PHE A 323 -24.78 9.43 12.91
C PHE A 323 -23.85 8.61 13.81
N PHE A 324 -24.42 7.72 14.61
CA PHE A 324 -23.69 6.94 15.63
C PHE A 324 -22.47 6.20 15.05
N TYR A 325 -22.62 5.42 13.99
CA TYR A 325 -21.55 4.56 13.49
C TYR A 325 -20.47 5.36 12.75
N ILE A 326 -20.80 6.45 12.08
CA ILE A 326 -19.82 7.39 11.49
C ILE A 326 -18.99 8.03 12.61
N LYS A 327 -19.65 8.51 13.67
CA LYS A 327 -19.00 9.11 14.84
C LYS A 327 -18.13 8.09 15.59
N PHE A 328 -18.59 6.86 15.68
CA PHE A 328 -17.82 5.76 16.27
C PHE A 328 -16.49 5.55 15.52
N VAL A 329 -16.53 5.46 14.18
CA VAL A 329 -15.32 5.33 13.37
C VAL A 329 -14.42 6.55 13.50
N ALA A 330 -14.99 7.77 13.58
CA ALA A 330 -14.24 9.00 13.82
C ALA A 330 -13.52 8.97 15.19
N ALA A 331 -14.17 8.47 16.24
CA ALA A 331 -13.55 8.27 17.55
C ALA A 331 -12.37 7.27 17.48
N TYR A 332 -12.57 6.15 16.80
CA TYR A 332 -11.53 5.15 16.61
C TYR A 332 -10.32 5.71 15.83
N ILE A 333 -10.55 6.44 14.74
CA ILE A 333 -9.51 7.13 13.97
C ILE A 333 -8.76 8.13 14.86
N SER A 334 -9.47 8.86 15.75
CA SER A 334 -8.83 9.81 16.67
C SER A 334 -7.88 9.11 17.63
N ILE A 335 -8.26 7.94 18.17
CA ILE A 335 -7.37 7.11 19.00
C ILE A 335 -6.14 6.69 18.19
N TYR A 336 -6.34 6.19 16.98
CA TYR A 336 -5.27 5.75 16.11
C TYR A 336 -4.26 6.88 15.81
N LYS A 337 -4.75 8.10 15.59
CA LYS A 337 -3.94 9.29 15.37
C LYS A 337 -3.28 9.84 16.65
N GLY A 338 -3.56 9.26 17.80
CA GLY A 338 -3.07 9.72 19.08
C GLY A 338 -3.81 10.92 19.67
N ASP A 339 -4.97 11.28 19.12
CA ASP A 339 -5.81 12.36 19.63
C ASP A 339 -6.88 11.81 20.61
N VAL A 340 -6.41 11.44 21.80
CA VAL A 340 -7.27 10.89 22.85
C VAL A 340 -8.34 11.89 23.29
N TYR A 341 -8.04 13.18 23.31
CA TYR A 341 -9.00 14.19 23.71
C TYR A 341 -10.21 14.23 22.76
N CYS A 342 -9.95 14.26 21.47
CA CYS A 342 -11.01 14.21 20.46
C CYS A 342 -11.80 12.91 20.54
N ALA A 343 -11.13 11.77 20.76
CA ALA A 343 -11.80 10.48 20.96
C ALA A 343 -12.73 10.48 22.18
N LEU A 344 -12.32 11.09 23.30
CA LEU A 344 -13.15 11.24 24.51
C LEU A 344 -14.33 12.19 24.28
N GLN A 345 -14.19 13.22 23.43
CA GLN A 345 -15.32 14.07 23.05
C GLN A 345 -16.37 13.26 22.28
N TYR A 346 -15.95 12.47 21.29
CA TYR A 346 -16.86 11.60 20.55
C TYR A 346 -17.49 10.53 21.45
N LEU A 347 -16.73 9.98 22.41
CA LEU A 347 -17.27 9.00 23.36
C LEU A 347 -18.41 9.59 24.19
N ASP A 348 -18.27 10.79 24.74
CA ASP A 348 -19.33 11.46 25.50
C ASP A 348 -20.62 11.64 24.66
N GLU A 349 -20.44 12.08 23.39
CA GLU A 349 -21.54 12.24 22.45
C GLU A 349 -22.18 10.90 22.10
N LEU A 350 -21.41 9.84 21.90
CA LEU A 350 -21.90 8.49 21.62
C LEU A 350 -22.67 7.90 22.81
N ILE A 351 -22.20 8.12 24.02
CA ILE A 351 -22.92 7.72 25.26
C ILE A 351 -24.26 8.43 25.32
N SER A 352 -24.32 9.72 25.00
CA SER A 352 -25.58 10.48 25.02
C SER A 352 -26.63 9.97 24.01
N MET A 353 -26.18 9.34 22.92
CA MET A 353 -27.05 8.74 21.91
C MET A 353 -27.72 7.43 22.38
N LYS A 354 -27.32 6.85 23.50
CA LYS A 354 -27.85 5.61 24.09
C LYS A 354 -27.95 4.42 23.14
N HIS A 355 -26.98 4.33 22.20
CA HIS A 355 -26.86 3.27 21.18
C HIS A 355 -25.77 2.26 21.53
N ASN A 356 -25.99 0.99 21.24
CA ASN A 356 -25.02 -0.12 21.18
C ASN A 356 -23.93 -0.13 22.27
N ASN A 357 -24.27 -0.53 23.47
CA ASN A 357 -23.37 -0.60 24.63
C ASN A 357 -22.10 -1.47 24.35
N THR A 358 -22.22 -2.53 23.56
CA THR A 358 -21.07 -3.41 23.24
C THR A 358 -19.96 -2.69 22.46
N LEU A 359 -20.33 -1.88 21.47
CA LEU A 359 -19.34 -1.09 20.71
C LEU A 359 -18.73 0.01 21.60
N LEU A 360 -19.53 0.64 22.46
CA LEU A 360 -19.03 1.64 23.41
C LEU A 360 -18.00 1.04 24.36
N LEU A 361 -18.25 -0.16 24.90
CA LEU A 361 -17.27 -0.85 25.73
C LEU A 361 -15.97 -1.13 24.99
N LYS A 362 -16.04 -1.63 23.75
CA LYS A 362 -14.83 -1.84 22.91
C LYS A 362 -14.05 -0.55 22.69
N LEU A 363 -14.73 0.58 22.48
CA LEU A 363 -14.09 1.88 22.32
C LEU A 363 -13.41 2.34 23.61
N ILE A 364 -14.09 2.19 24.75
CA ILE A 364 -13.55 2.48 26.09
C ILE A 364 -12.29 1.65 26.34
N ASP A 365 -12.34 0.35 26.08
CA ASP A 365 -11.21 -0.54 26.28
C ASP A 365 -10.03 -0.18 25.35
N LYS A 366 -10.30 0.24 24.11
CA LYS A 366 -9.27 0.72 23.20
C LYS A 366 -8.61 2.01 23.69
N ILE A 367 -9.40 2.95 24.25
CA ILE A 367 -8.87 4.18 24.88
C ILE A 367 -8.01 3.84 26.09
N LYS A 368 -8.51 2.97 26.99
CA LYS A 368 -7.77 2.50 28.17
C LYS A 368 -6.44 1.88 27.77
N TYR A 369 -6.46 0.95 26.81
CA TYR A 369 -5.26 0.29 26.31
C TYR A 369 -4.21 1.29 25.80
N ASN A 370 -4.62 2.28 25.01
CA ASN A 370 -3.70 3.28 24.47
C ASN A 370 -3.15 4.20 25.58
N LEU A 371 -3.95 4.61 26.54
CA LEU A 371 -3.48 5.41 27.68
C LEU A 371 -2.49 4.64 28.56
N CYS A 372 -2.69 3.34 28.73
CA CYS A 372 -1.83 2.52 29.58
C CYS A 372 -0.54 2.09 28.89
N TYR A 373 -0.61 1.64 27.65
CA TYR A 373 0.47 0.86 27.02
C TYR A 373 1.07 1.47 25.76
N ASN A 374 0.56 2.60 25.26
CA ASN A 374 1.15 3.30 24.12
C ASN A 374 2.08 4.41 24.62
N GLY A 375 3.39 4.14 24.66
CA GLY A 375 4.40 5.07 25.14
C GLY A 375 4.57 6.30 24.24
N GLU A 376 4.47 6.12 22.93
CA GLU A 376 4.53 7.22 21.96
C GLU A 376 3.39 8.23 22.20
N LEU A 377 2.18 7.74 22.41
CA LEU A 377 1.01 8.55 22.74
C LEU A 377 1.19 9.30 24.07
N ARG A 378 1.71 8.60 25.09
CA ARG A 378 1.97 9.18 26.41
C ARG A 378 2.99 10.32 26.31
N LEU A 379 4.09 10.16 25.60
CA LEU A 379 5.10 11.21 25.42
C LEU A 379 4.63 12.35 24.52
N LYS A 380 3.95 12.06 23.43
CA LYS A 380 3.34 13.09 22.58
C LYS A 380 2.24 13.88 23.27
N GLY A 381 1.58 13.29 24.29
CA GLY A 381 0.60 13.94 25.15
C GLY A 381 1.22 14.92 26.18
N THR A 382 2.53 14.88 26.41
CA THR A 382 3.20 15.76 27.38
C THR A 382 3.19 17.22 26.99
N LEU A 383 3.23 18.12 27.98
CA LEU A 383 3.33 19.55 27.76
C LEU A 383 4.59 19.90 26.97
N GLN A 384 5.72 19.24 27.25
CA GLN A 384 6.99 19.43 26.56
C GLN A 384 6.84 19.23 25.05
N TYR A 385 6.32 18.07 24.65
CA TYR A 385 6.17 17.76 23.23
C TYR A 385 5.19 18.71 22.53
N LYS A 386 3.99 18.90 23.10
CA LYS A 386 2.94 19.74 22.51
C LYS A 386 3.36 21.22 22.41
N LEU A 387 4.00 21.77 23.44
CA LEU A 387 4.48 23.16 23.43
C LEU A 387 5.56 23.37 22.35
N GLY A 388 6.50 22.43 22.24
CA GLY A 388 7.52 22.50 21.19
C GLY A 388 6.96 22.35 19.78
N GLN A 389 5.92 21.53 19.59
CA GLN A 389 5.23 21.42 18.30
C GLN A 389 4.54 22.73 17.91
N VAL A 390 3.83 23.36 18.85
CA VAL A 390 3.20 24.66 18.62
C VAL A 390 4.25 25.70 18.24
N PHE A 391 5.38 25.73 18.95
CA PHE A 391 6.48 26.63 18.65
C PHE A 391 7.05 26.42 17.25
N LEU A 392 7.31 25.18 16.84
CA LEU A 392 7.81 24.86 15.48
C LEU A 392 6.80 25.23 14.39
N ASN A 393 5.52 25.04 14.65
CA ASN A 393 4.47 25.38 13.71
C ASN A 393 4.33 26.88 13.46
N ILE A 394 4.68 27.76 14.43
CA ILE A 394 4.69 29.21 14.23
C ILE A 394 5.58 29.61 13.04
N PHE A 395 6.73 28.95 12.88
CA PHE A 395 7.67 29.24 11.79
C PHE A 395 7.25 28.67 10.43
N THR A 396 6.25 27.77 10.40
CA THR A 396 5.88 27.06 9.16
C THR A 396 4.48 27.38 8.65
N LYS A 397 3.49 27.61 9.50
CA LYS A 397 2.08 27.69 9.04
C LYS A 397 1.11 28.45 9.95
N SER A 398 1.46 28.89 11.17
CA SER A 398 0.41 29.19 12.14
C SER A 398 0.25 30.66 12.52
N ASN A 399 -1.02 30.98 12.81
CA ASN A 399 -1.42 32.21 13.50
C ASN A 399 -0.87 32.21 14.93
N ILE A 400 -0.30 33.35 15.36
CA ILE A 400 0.11 33.63 16.75
C ILE A 400 -1.05 33.36 17.73
N ILE A 401 -2.28 33.50 17.28
CA ILE A 401 -3.52 33.24 18.02
C ILE A 401 -3.57 31.78 18.58
N ASP A 402 -3.07 30.79 17.82
CA ASP A 402 -3.06 29.40 18.29
C ASP A 402 -2.18 29.17 19.52
N VAL A 403 -1.13 29.98 19.68
CA VAL A 403 -0.23 29.92 20.83
C VAL A 403 -0.89 30.47 22.07
N LEU A 404 -1.61 31.60 21.94
CA LEU A 404 -2.29 32.24 23.06
C LEU A 404 -3.33 31.35 23.70
N PHE A 405 -4.05 30.55 22.90
CA PHE A 405 -5.05 29.62 23.37
C PHE A 405 -4.53 28.21 23.69
N PHE A 406 -3.26 27.93 23.38
CA PHE A 406 -2.68 26.60 23.56
C PHE A 406 -2.76 26.09 25.01
N LEU A 407 -2.34 26.89 25.97
CA LEU A 407 -2.32 26.48 27.39
C LEU A 407 -3.73 26.22 27.94
N SER A 408 -4.72 27.03 27.54
CA SER A 408 -6.11 26.83 27.91
C SER A 408 -6.64 25.52 27.34
N ARG A 409 -6.37 25.25 26.06
CA ARG A 409 -6.74 24.00 25.38
C ARG A 409 -6.06 22.79 26.05
N TYR A 410 -4.77 22.86 26.29
CA TYR A 410 -4.01 21.78 26.94
C TYR A 410 -4.56 21.45 28.34
N LYS A 411 -4.91 22.47 29.14
CA LYS A 411 -5.53 22.26 30.46
C LYS A 411 -6.87 21.54 30.34
N LYS A 412 -7.72 21.92 29.39
CA LYS A 412 -9.01 21.26 29.11
C LYS A 412 -8.81 19.80 28.69
N GLU A 413 -7.87 19.54 27.77
CA GLU A 413 -7.53 18.21 27.32
C GLU A 413 -7.07 17.31 28.47
N LYS A 414 -6.12 17.81 29.28
CA LYS A 414 -5.58 17.09 30.43
C LYS A 414 -6.66 16.77 31.46
N LYS A 415 -7.48 17.76 31.83
CA LYS A 415 -8.59 17.55 32.76
C LYS A 415 -9.58 16.48 32.29
N LYS A 416 -9.89 16.44 31.00
CA LYS A 416 -10.81 15.44 30.43
C LYS A 416 -10.23 14.04 30.51
N ILE A 417 -8.93 13.87 30.21
CA ILE A 417 -8.23 12.59 30.33
C ILE A 417 -8.18 12.14 31.79
N GLU A 418 -7.86 13.04 32.72
CA GLU A 418 -7.83 12.76 34.16
C GLU A 418 -9.22 12.28 34.66
N LEU A 419 -10.30 12.97 34.28
CA LEU A 419 -11.65 12.55 34.60
C LEU A 419 -12.00 11.16 34.06
N PHE A 420 -11.57 10.86 32.81
CA PHE A 420 -11.79 9.53 32.27
C PHE A 420 -11.02 8.45 33.04
N ILE A 421 -9.76 8.72 33.43
CA ILE A 421 -8.94 7.84 34.25
C ILE A 421 -9.62 7.56 35.60
N GLN A 422 -10.12 8.60 36.24
CA GLN A 422 -10.83 8.50 37.52
C GLN A 422 -12.15 7.73 37.38
N ASN A 423 -13.02 8.09 36.45
CA ASN A 423 -14.31 7.45 36.24
C ASN A 423 -14.23 5.95 35.94
N PHE A 424 -13.17 5.52 35.31
CA PHE A 424 -12.96 4.11 34.96
C PHE A 424 -11.91 3.40 35.82
N ASN A 425 -11.47 4.03 36.95
CA ASN A 425 -10.46 3.48 37.87
C ASN A 425 -9.22 2.91 37.14
N ILE A 426 -8.68 3.65 36.19
CA ILE A 426 -7.56 3.19 35.36
C ILE A 426 -6.25 3.36 36.15
N ASN A 427 -5.57 2.25 36.43
CA ASN A 427 -4.20 2.28 36.94
C ASN A 427 -3.24 2.37 35.75
N ILE A 428 -2.57 3.51 35.57
CA ILE A 428 -1.61 3.73 34.51
C ILE A 428 -0.27 3.06 34.91
N PRO A 429 0.19 2.04 34.16
CA PRO A 429 1.44 1.35 34.48
C PRO A 429 2.66 2.25 34.28
N SER A 430 3.84 1.79 34.74
CA SER A 430 5.10 2.49 34.48
C SER A 430 5.36 2.64 32.98
N PHE A 431 6.19 3.63 32.61
CA PHE A 431 6.43 3.91 31.18
C PHE A 431 7.17 2.77 30.49
N GLU A 432 8.00 2.05 31.23
CA GLU A 432 8.78 0.89 30.77
C GLU A 432 7.92 -0.29 30.33
N GLN A 433 6.66 -0.34 30.80
CA GLN A 433 5.69 -1.38 30.45
C GLN A 433 4.92 -1.10 29.15
N CYS A 434 5.20 0.03 28.49
CA CYS A 434 4.62 0.31 27.19
C CYS A 434 5.20 -0.63 26.12
N TYR A 435 4.33 -1.15 25.23
CA TYR A 435 4.73 -2.09 24.16
C TYR A 435 5.72 -1.48 23.16
N ASP A 436 5.73 -0.17 23.03
CA ASP A 436 6.55 0.62 22.11
C ASP A 436 7.64 1.44 22.85
N TYR A 437 7.99 1.06 24.08
CA TYR A 437 8.89 1.83 24.96
C TYR A 437 10.16 2.32 24.26
N SER A 438 10.87 1.44 23.56
CA SER A 438 12.13 1.78 22.88
C SER A 438 11.94 2.83 21.79
N ASN A 439 10.86 2.74 21.03
CA ASN A 439 10.52 3.71 19.99
C ASN A 439 10.02 5.02 20.60
N ALA A 440 9.16 4.93 21.60
CA ALA A 440 8.64 6.09 22.31
C ALA A 440 9.74 6.93 22.93
N LYS A 441 10.74 6.30 23.56
CA LYS A 441 11.88 7.01 24.16
C LYS A 441 12.67 7.87 23.18
N ARG A 442 12.65 7.55 21.88
CA ARG A 442 13.26 8.38 20.83
C ARG A 442 12.60 9.76 20.72
N ILE A 443 11.34 9.91 21.14
CA ILE A 443 10.62 11.19 21.12
C ILE A 443 11.29 12.21 22.06
N GLU A 444 11.90 11.79 23.15
CA GLU A 444 12.65 12.67 24.05
C GLU A 444 13.84 13.34 23.35
N HIS A 445 14.33 12.77 22.25
CA HIS A 445 15.37 13.34 21.40
C HIS A 445 14.83 14.22 20.27
N TYR A 446 13.53 14.31 20.07
CA TYR A 446 12.96 15.16 19.02
C TYR A 446 13.19 16.64 19.32
N LEU A 447 13.39 17.42 18.26
CA LEU A 447 13.58 18.88 18.37
C LEU A 447 12.40 19.53 19.10
N SER A 448 11.17 19.15 18.77
CA SER A 448 9.95 19.64 19.44
C SER A 448 9.96 19.37 20.94
N TYR A 449 10.27 18.14 21.37
CA TYR A 449 10.30 17.79 22.79
C TYR A 449 11.32 18.65 23.55
N ASN A 450 12.52 18.79 22.99
CA ASN A 450 13.61 19.54 23.62
C ASN A 450 13.35 21.07 23.63
N ILE A 451 12.74 21.64 22.59
CA ILE A 451 12.30 23.04 22.60
C ILE A 451 11.30 23.26 23.73
N GLY A 452 10.24 22.44 23.81
CA GLY A 452 9.24 22.56 24.85
C GLY A 452 9.83 22.40 26.26
N LYS A 453 10.79 21.48 26.45
CA LYS A 453 11.53 21.32 27.71
C LYS A 453 12.26 22.58 28.12
N ILE A 454 13.00 23.21 27.21
CA ILE A 454 13.71 24.47 27.44
C ILE A 454 12.74 25.61 27.76
N MET A 455 11.60 25.67 27.05
CA MET A 455 10.57 26.71 27.31
C MET A 455 9.95 26.58 28.71
N ILE A 456 9.66 25.36 29.16
CA ILE A 456 9.12 25.09 30.50
C ILE A 456 10.17 25.47 31.56
N GLN A 457 11.43 25.12 31.38
CA GLN A 457 12.52 25.48 32.29
C GLN A 457 12.71 27.01 32.37
N ALA A 458 12.61 27.71 31.23
CA ALA A 458 12.66 29.17 31.22
C ALA A 458 11.49 29.80 31.97
N HIS A 459 10.27 29.21 31.84
CA HIS A 459 9.10 29.66 32.61
C HIS A 459 9.29 29.45 34.12
N GLN A 460 9.81 28.32 34.55
CA GLN A 460 10.05 28.02 35.95
C GLN A 460 11.09 28.93 36.59
N SER A 461 12.01 29.45 35.80
CA SER A 461 13.07 30.35 36.23
C SER A 461 12.95 31.79 35.67
N TRP A 462 11.73 32.22 35.34
CA TRP A 462 11.46 33.52 34.71
C TRP A 462 12.01 34.70 35.52
N TYR A 463 11.89 34.65 36.86
CA TYR A 463 12.37 35.65 37.81
C TYR A 463 13.90 35.77 37.83
N LYS A 464 14.65 34.82 37.26
CA LYS A 464 16.10 34.85 37.07
C LYS A 464 16.51 35.36 35.68
N GLY A 465 15.59 35.94 34.94
CA GLY A 465 15.88 36.45 33.59
C GLY A 465 16.01 35.37 32.52
N ALA A 466 15.50 34.15 32.77
CA ALA A 466 15.66 33.02 31.85
C ALA A 466 15.01 33.24 30.47
N TYR A 467 14.01 34.09 30.36
CA TYR A 467 13.41 34.45 29.08
C TYR A 467 14.32 35.21 28.14
N PHE A 468 15.26 36.01 28.67
CA PHE A 468 16.24 36.73 27.83
C PHE A 468 17.22 35.78 27.14
N ILE A 469 17.52 34.64 27.77
CA ILE A 469 18.44 33.60 27.25
C ILE A 469 17.73 32.58 26.39
N LEU A 470 16.39 32.51 26.46
CA LEU A 470 15.57 31.48 25.76
C LEU A 470 15.80 31.48 24.25
N PRO A 471 15.78 32.60 23.50
CA PRO A 471 16.02 32.60 22.06
C PRO A 471 17.38 32.00 21.69
N TYR A 472 18.42 32.36 22.44
CA TYR A 472 19.77 31.82 22.24
C TYR A 472 19.83 30.31 22.47
N LYS A 473 19.21 29.79 23.54
CA LYS A 473 19.15 28.34 23.82
C LYS A 473 18.44 27.58 22.72
N ILE A 474 17.31 28.10 22.20
CA ILE A 474 16.57 27.48 21.09
C ILE A 474 17.42 27.51 19.81
N TYR A 475 18.10 28.61 19.51
CA TYR A 475 18.98 28.71 18.35
C TYR A 475 20.12 27.66 18.42
N MET A 476 20.79 27.56 19.57
CA MET A 476 21.87 26.57 19.76
C MET A 476 21.37 25.14 19.65
N LEU A 477 20.18 24.82 20.18
CA LEU A 477 19.54 23.53 20.04
C LEU A 477 19.26 23.22 18.57
N TYR A 478 18.70 24.16 17.82
CA TYR A 478 18.42 24.01 16.39
C TYR A 478 19.69 23.78 15.57
N LYS A 479 20.73 24.58 15.82
CA LYS A 479 22.04 24.45 15.18
C LYS A 479 22.65 23.07 15.40
N ASN A 480 22.63 22.59 16.64
CA ASN A 480 23.15 21.27 17.00
C ASN A 480 22.35 20.13 16.37
N PHE A 481 21.01 20.30 16.24
CA PHE A 481 20.15 19.33 15.62
C PHE A 481 20.38 19.25 14.09
N LYS A 482 20.57 20.42 13.44
CA LYS A 482 20.91 20.48 12.01
C LYS A 482 22.26 19.86 11.71
N TYR A 483 23.26 20.10 12.58
CA TYR A 483 24.61 19.53 12.45
C TYR A 483 24.61 17.99 12.56
N LYS A 484 23.79 17.43 13.48
CA LYS A 484 23.64 15.97 13.63
C LYS A 484 22.89 15.31 12.46
N LYS A 485 22.01 16.03 11.75
CA LYS A 485 21.33 15.54 10.54
C LYS A 485 22.16 15.63 9.26
N GLY A 486 23.20 16.44 9.24
CA GLY A 486 24.11 16.59 8.11
C GLY A 486 25.32 15.65 8.14
N LYS A 487 25.47 14.86 9.22
CA LYS A 487 26.39 13.74 9.33
C LYS A 487 25.63 12.42 9.18
#